data_90ef41b7af1dca4690f7515d8dd08f00
#
_entry.id   90ef41b7af1dca4690f7515d8dd08f00
#
_cell.length_a   1.000
_cell.length_b   1.000
_cell.length_c   1.000
_cell.angle_alpha   90.00
_cell.angle_beta   90.00
_cell.angle_gamma   90.00
#
_symmetry.space_group_name_H-M   'P 1'
#
loop_
_entity.id
_entity.type
_entity.pdbx_description
1 polymer ?
#
loop_
_entity_poly.entity_id
_entity_poly.type
_entity_poly.pdbx_seq_one_letter_code
_entity_poly.pdbx_strand_id
1 'polypeptide(L)'
;MIKLVASDLDGTLLHNYQQTVPKEIYDTIKALHEKGIIFTAASGRQYANIRRLFAPLGFDIPYIAENGSMCVYKEEILATGLTPSKTIRHILDALMEYRKIYHTGHCILSVKDTYYSDSTDERFIDYMENDMHNIVTYVPDLYAIKEPIIKAAICDFGGTKNLEPFFHKRIGDEIRVVTSADHWIDFIAPNANKGTALKVLMEKFGKFAKSTACIIIDTDCFQK
;
A
#
# COMPACT_ATOMS: atom_id res chain seq x y z
N MET A 1 -26.11 14.04 -3.77
CA MET A 1 -25.06 14.98 -3.32
C MET A 1 -23.78 14.21 -3.04
N ILE A 2 -22.62 14.68 -3.52
CA ILE A 2 -21.33 14.04 -3.25
C ILE A 2 -21.00 14.19 -1.76
N LYS A 3 -20.57 13.09 -1.11
CA LYS A 3 -20.23 13.06 0.32
C LYS A 3 -18.83 12.52 0.58
N LEU A 4 -18.27 11.77 -0.36
CA LEU A 4 -16.94 11.19 -0.27
C LEU A 4 -16.21 11.40 -1.60
N VAL A 5 -14.94 11.77 -1.51
CA VAL A 5 -13.99 11.80 -2.61
C VAL A 5 -12.82 10.91 -2.23
N ALA A 6 -12.58 9.87 -2.99
CA ALA A 6 -11.41 9.01 -2.82
C ALA A 6 -10.45 9.24 -4.00
N SER A 7 -9.20 9.49 -3.71
CA SER A 7 -8.17 9.70 -4.74
C SER A 7 -7.00 8.78 -4.55
N ASP A 8 -6.54 8.21 -5.66
CA ASP A 8 -5.20 7.64 -5.74
C ASP A 8 -4.13 8.72 -5.60
N LEU A 9 -2.91 8.32 -5.26
CA LEU A 9 -1.79 9.25 -5.05
C LEU A 9 -0.83 9.24 -6.23
N ASP A 10 -0.17 8.13 -6.46
CA ASP A 10 0.92 8.04 -7.43
C ASP A 10 0.39 8.02 -8.86
N GLY A 11 0.84 8.97 -9.68
CA GLY A 11 0.30 9.19 -11.02
C GLY A 11 -1.00 10.02 -11.04
N THR A 12 -1.63 10.30 -9.90
CA THR A 12 -2.90 11.05 -9.78
C THR A 12 -2.71 12.39 -9.07
N LEU A 13 -2.48 12.39 -7.77
CA LEU A 13 -2.20 13.60 -6.99
C LEU A 13 -0.71 13.89 -6.88
N LEU A 14 0.12 12.87 -6.98
CA LEU A 14 1.57 12.93 -6.90
C LEU A 14 2.17 12.43 -8.21
N HIS A 15 3.00 13.25 -8.85
CA HIS A 15 3.69 12.91 -10.08
C HIS A 15 5.19 12.72 -9.80
N ASN A 16 5.88 11.92 -10.63
CA ASN A 16 7.33 11.75 -10.55
C ASN A 16 7.84 11.35 -9.15
N TYR A 17 7.14 10.43 -8.47
CA TYR A 17 7.49 9.94 -7.12
C TYR A 17 7.62 11.03 -6.05
N GLN A 18 6.88 12.12 -6.19
CA GLN A 18 6.86 13.22 -5.21
C GLN A 18 6.59 12.72 -3.80
N GLN A 19 7.33 13.27 -2.83
CA GLN A 19 7.18 12.99 -1.40
C GLN A 19 6.52 14.14 -0.62
N THR A 20 5.92 15.07 -1.36
CA THR A 20 5.16 16.21 -0.82
C THR A 20 3.91 16.44 -1.66
N VAL A 21 2.80 16.74 -0.99
CA VAL A 21 1.54 17.07 -1.66
C VAL A 21 1.57 18.55 -2.04
N PRO A 22 1.22 18.92 -3.28
CA PRO A 22 1.11 20.33 -3.69
C PRO A 22 0.14 21.13 -2.82
N LYS A 23 0.46 22.41 -2.60
CA LYS A 23 -0.37 23.28 -1.75
C LYS A 23 -1.83 23.36 -2.21
N GLU A 24 -2.05 23.41 -3.51
CA GLU A 24 -3.39 23.49 -4.13
C GLU A 24 -4.27 22.30 -3.80
N ILE A 25 -3.66 21.11 -3.63
CA ILE A 25 -4.36 19.90 -3.21
C ILE A 25 -4.81 20.01 -1.76
N TYR A 26 -3.95 20.51 -0.85
CA TYR A 26 -4.35 20.78 0.54
C TYR A 26 -5.49 21.79 0.62
N ASP A 27 -5.41 22.89 -0.14
CA ASP A 27 -6.44 23.92 -0.17
C ASP A 27 -7.77 23.34 -0.68
N THR A 28 -7.72 22.48 -1.69
CA THR A 28 -8.90 21.75 -2.21
C THR A 28 -9.50 20.83 -1.16
N ILE A 29 -8.67 20.04 -0.46
CA ILE A 29 -9.14 19.10 0.57
C ILE A 29 -9.78 19.87 1.74
N LYS A 30 -9.20 21.01 2.15
CA LYS A 30 -9.79 21.89 3.17
C LYS A 30 -11.16 22.43 2.74
N ALA A 31 -11.29 22.88 1.50
CA ALA A 31 -12.56 23.34 0.96
C ALA A 31 -13.63 22.24 0.87
N LEU A 32 -13.23 20.99 0.60
CA LEU A 32 -14.12 19.82 0.68
C LEU A 32 -14.58 19.59 2.12
N HIS A 33 -13.64 19.63 3.08
CA HIS A 33 -13.91 19.43 4.49
C HIS A 33 -14.92 20.46 5.05
N GLU A 34 -14.75 21.74 4.71
CA GLU A 34 -15.67 22.84 5.08
C GLU A 34 -17.10 22.60 4.55
N LYS A 35 -17.23 21.94 3.41
CA LYS A 35 -18.53 21.55 2.82
C LYS A 35 -19.08 20.22 3.38
N GLY A 36 -18.42 19.63 4.38
CA GLY A 36 -18.80 18.33 4.94
C GLY A 36 -18.61 17.16 3.98
N ILE A 37 -17.69 17.30 3.01
CA ILE A 37 -17.30 16.23 2.08
C ILE A 37 -16.02 15.58 2.61
N ILE A 38 -16.05 14.26 2.77
CA ILE A 38 -14.91 13.49 3.24
C ILE A 38 -13.95 13.25 2.08
N PHE A 39 -12.68 13.58 2.27
CA PHE A 39 -11.61 13.18 1.37
C PHE A 39 -10.91 11.94 1.92
N THR A 40 -10.55 11.00 1.06
CA THR A 40 -9.83 9.76 1.38
C THR A 40 -8.65 9.59 0.44
N ALA A 41 -7.45 9.42 1.01
CA ALA A 41 -6.27 9.04 0.25
C ALA A 41 -6.21 7.50 0.12
N ALA A 42 -6.06 6.99 -1.11
CA ALA A 42 -6.04 5.56 -1.42
C ALA A 42 -4.80 5.20 -2.23
N SER A 43 -3.85 4.47 -1.66
CA SER A 43 -2.54 4.18 -2.28
C SER A 43 -2.01 2.79 -1.94
N GLY A 44 -1.02 2.33 -2.74
CA GLY A 44 -0.19 1.17 -2.42
C GLY A 44 0.89 1.45 -1.37
N ARG A 45 1.11 2.71 -1.02
CA ARG A 45 2.13 3.14 -0.05
C ARG A 45 1.81 2.67 1.37
N GLN A 46 2.86 2.64 2.22
CA GLN A 46 2.75 2.40 3.65
C GLN A 46 1.82 3.41 4.32
N TYR A 47 1.02 2.98 5.29
CA TYR A 47 0.11 3.86 6.04
C TYR A 47 0.85 5.05 6.68
N ALA A 48 1.98 4.80 7.35
CA ALA A 48 2.79 5.84 7.97
C ALA A 48 3.28 6.90 6.95
N ASN A 49 3.65 6.46 5.75
CA ASN A 49 4.06 7.35 4.66
C ASN A 49 2.90 8.23 4.19
N ILE A 50 1.72 7.64 3.93
CA ILE A 50 0.55 8.43 3.50
C ILE A 50 0.13 9.41 4.59
N ARG A 51 0.10 8.97 5.84
CA ARG A 51 -0.24 9.83 6.98
C ARG A 51 0.70 11.03 7.09
N ARG A 52 2.00 10.83 6.91
CA ARG A 52 2.99 11.92 6.87
C ARG A 52 2.67 12.94 5.78
N LEU A 53 2.31 12.49 4.58
CA LEU A 53 1.97 13.36 3.45
C LEU A 53 0.79 14.27 3.75
N PHE A 54 -0.22 13.82 4.49
CA PHE A 54 -1.43 14.59 4.78
C PHE A 54 -1.45 15.22 6.18
N ALA A 55 -0.40 15.06 6.99
CA ALA A 55 -0.28 15.72 8.30
C ALA A 55 -0.47 17.26 8.26
N PRO A 56 -0.02 18.00 7.20
CA PRO A 56 -0.23 19.44 7.11
C PRO A 56 -1.69 19.90 6.98
N LEU A 57 -2.66 19.00 6.78
CA LEU A 57 -4.08 19.34 6.79
C LEU A 57 -4.56 19.86 8.14
N GLY A 58 -4.01 19.32 9.25
CA GLY A 58 -4.39 19.70 10.61
C GLY A 58 -5.72 19.08 11.10
N PHE A 59 -6.31 18.16 10.34
CA PHE A 59 -7.49 17.37 10.71
C PHE A 59 -7.40 15.96 10.12
N ASP A 60 -8.16 15.01 10.71
CA ASP A 60 -8.13 13.62 10.30
C ASP A 60 -8.88 13.37 9.00
N ILE A 61 -8.27 12.63 8.09
CA ILE A 61 -8.89 12.03 6.92
C ILE A 61 -8.80 10.50 7.00
N PRO A 62 -9.70 9.75 6.35
CA PRO A 62 -9.52 8.31 6.19
C PRO A 62 -8.38 7.99 5.22
N TYR A 63 -7.71 6.86 5.48
CA TYR A 63 -6.62 6.33 4.65
C TYR A 63 -6.93 4.92 4.18
N ILE A 64 -6.74 4.67 2.91
CA ILE A 64 -6.68 3.34 2.32
C ILE A 64 -5.25 3.12 1.88
N ALA A 65 -4.51 2.29 2.62
CA ALA A 65 -3.10 2.00 2.43
C ALA A 65 -2.87 0.58 1.93
N GLU A 66 -1.64 0.26 1.55
CA GLU A 66 -1.20 -1.09 1.17
C GLU A 66 -2.11 -1.72 0.09
N ASN A 67 -2.43 -0.95 -0.97
CA ASN A 67 -3.33 -1.38 -2.05
C ASN A 67 -4.76 -1.77 -1.58
N GLY A 68 -5.21 -1.24 -0.44
CA GLY A 68 -6.50 -1.56 0.16
C GLY A 68 -6.45 -2.69 1.18
N SER A 69 -5.27 -3.23 1.48
CA SER A 69 -5.10 -4.21 2.56
C SER A 69 -5.23 -3.58 3.94
N MET A 70 -5.19 -2.24 4.05
CA MET A 70 -5.35 -1.53 5.31
C MET A 70 -6.23 -0.30 5.13
N CYS A 71 -7.26 -0.17 5.96
CA CYS A 71 -8.16 0.97 6.00
C CYS A 71 -8.17 1.55 7.42
N VAL A 72 -7.84 2.85 7.56
CA VAL A 72 -7.68 3.51 8.86
C VAL A 72 -8.41 4.84 8.88
N TYR A 73 -9.07 5.16 10.00
CA TYR A 73 -9.61 6.48 10.28
C TYR A 73 -9.51 6.80 11.78
N LYS A 74 -8.93 7.95 12.12
CA LYS A 74 -8.70 8.38 13.51
C LYS A 74 -7.98 7.30 14.34
N GLU A 75 -6.87 6.78 13.81
CA GLU A 75 -6.06 5.68 14.40
C GLU A 75 -6.80 4.33 14.55
N GLU A 76 -8.11 4.28 14.29
CA GLU A 76 -8.89 3.04 14.28
C GLU A 76 -8.69 2.29 12.96
N ILE A 77 -8.25 1.04 13.04
CA ILE A 77 -8.22 0.14 11.90
C ILE A 77 -9.63 -0.36 11.63
N LEU A 78 -10.20 0.03 10.51
CA LEU A 78 -11.56 -0.35 10.10
C LEU A 78 -11.60 -1.67 9.35
N ALA A 79 -10.54 -1.98 8.60
CA ALA A 79 -10.37 -3.23 7.89
C ALA A 79 -8.90 -3.53 7.64
N THR A 80 -8.55 -4.81 7.65
CA THR A 80 -7.26 -5.33 7.21
C THR A 80 -7.45 -6.57 6.35
N GLY A 81 -6.70 -6.66 5.26
CA GLY A 81 -6.52 -7.88 4.49
C GLY A 81 -5.23 -8.56 4.96
N LEU A 82 -5.35 -9.54 5.84
CA LEU A 82 -4.17 -10.26 6.33
C LEU A 82 -3.77 -11.39 5.39
N THR A 83 -2.48 -11.53 5.17
CA THR A 83 -1.91 -12.66 4.45
C THR A 83 -1.69 -13.83 5.41
N PRO A 84 -2.23 -15.03 5.13
CA PRO A 84 -2.02 -16.19 6.00
C PRO A 84 -0.54 -16.51 6.21
N SER A 85 -0.17 -16.86 7.45
CA SER A 85 1.24 -17.17 7.78
C SER A 85 1.84 -18.30 6.96
N LYS A 86 1.01 -19.27 6.53
CA LYS A 86 1.44 -20.33 5.59
C LYS A 86 1.86 -19.75 4.25
N THR A 87 1.07 -18.83 3.70
CA THR A 87 1.36 -18.18 2.41
C THR A 87 2.60 -17.29 2.52
N ILE A 88 2.78 -16.57 3.64
CA ILE A 88 4.01 -15.80 3.90
C ILE A 88 5.23 -16.72 3.89
N ARG A 89 5.19 -17.86 4.57
CA ARG A 89 6.29 -18.83 4.55
C ARG A 89 6.59 -19.32 3.13
N HIS A 90 5.57 -19.62 2.35
CA HIS A 90 5.74 -20.05 0.96
C HIS A 90 6.39 -18.95 0.10
N ILE A 91 6.00 -17.69 0.29
CA ILE A 91 6.64 -16.54 -0.38
C ILE A 91 8.12 -16.43 0.01
N LEU A 92 8.43 -16.56 1.32
CA LEU A 92 9.81 -16.49 1.81
C LEU A 92 10.66 -17.69 1.29
N ASP A 93 10.11 -18.89 1.24
CA ASP A 93 10.78 -20.07 0.66
C ASP A 93 11.11 -19.84 -0.83
N ALA A 94 10.14 -19.33 -1.59
CA ALA A 94 10.34 -18.93 -2.98
C ALA A 94 11.39 -17.82 -3.14
N LEU A 95 11.41 -16.84 -2.23
CA LEU A 95 12.42 -15.80 -2.20
C LEU A 95 13.83 -16.35 -1.97
N MET A 96 13.98 -17.32 -1.06
CA MET A 96 15.27 -17.95 -0.82
C MET A 96 15.78 -18.71 -2.06
N GLU A 97 14.88 -19.34 -2.83
CA GLU A 97 15.23 -19.93 -4.12
C GLU A 97 15.60 -18.85 -5.16
N TYR A 98 14.83 -17.76 -5.23
CA TYR A 98 15.12 -16.65 -6.12
C TYR A 98 16.51 -16.06 -5.88
N ARG A 99 16.84 -15.81 -4.61
CA ARG A 99 18.15 -15.28 -4.19
C ARG A 99 19.31 -16.20 -4.56
N LYS A 100 19.12 -17.53 -4.51
CA LYS A 100 20.14 -18.50 -4.95
C LYS A 100 20.42 -18.44 -6.45
N ILE A 101 19.41 -18.13 -7.27
CA ILE A 101 19.51 -18.13 -8.73
C ILE A 101 19.99 -16.78 -9.26
N TYR A 102 19.41 -15.69 -8.75
CA TYR A 102 19.61 -14.33 -9.30
C TYR A 102 20.52 -13.46 -8.46
N HIS A 103 20.91 -13.89 -7.25
CA HIS A 103 21.76 -13.15 -6.31
C HIS A 103 21.23 -11.76 -5.94
N THR A 104 19.92 -11.59 -5.97
CA THR A 104 19.17 -10.36 -5.67
C THR A 104 17.81 -10.70 -5.07
N GLY A 105 17.01 -9.70 -4.74
CA GLY A 105 15.68 -9.85 -4.18
C GLY A 105 15.62 -9.38 -2.72
N HIS A 106 15.06 -8.18 -2.53
CA HIS A 106 14.87 -7.56 -1.22
C HIS A 106 13.40 -7.68 -0.84
N CYS A 107 13.11 -8.19 0.34
CA CYS A 107 11.76 -8.41 0.82
C CYS A 107 11.37 -7.40 1.88
N ILE A 108 10.12 -6.96 1.81
CA ILE A 108 9.46 -6.30 2.92
C ILE A 108 8.21 -7.08 3.33
N LEU A 109 7.99 -7.21 4.63
CA LEU A 109 6.74 -7.69 5.23
C LEU A 109 6.07 -6.52 5.91
N SER A 110 4.90 -6.11 5.41
CA SER A 110 4.13 -4.99 5.96
C SER A 110 3.34 -5.45 7.18
N VAL A 111 3.54 -4.75 8.28
CA VAL A 111 2.68 -4.77 9.47
C VAL A 111 2.07 -3.38 9.68
N LYS A 112 1.34 -3.17 10.77
CA LYS A 112 0.61 -1.90 10.96
C LYS A 112 1.51 -0.65 10.86
N ASP A 113 2.62 -0.62 11.57
CA ASP A 113 3.40 0.61 11.80
C ASP A 113 4.79 0.59 11.15
N THR A 114 5.23 -0.55 10.62
CA THR A 114 6.55 -0.70 9.99
C THR A 114 6.55 -1.75 8.89
N TYR A 115 7.57 -1.71 8.05
CA TYR A 115 7.97 -2.84 7.22
C TYR A 115 9.11 -3.60 7.93
N TYR A 116 9.05 -4.93 7.93
CA TYR A 116 10.20 -5.76 8.28
C TYR A 116 10.96 -6.13 7.03
N SER A 117 12.30 -6.03 7.07
CA SER A 117 13.19 -6.48 6.00
C SER A 117 14.43 -7.18 6.58
N ASP A 118 14.92 -8.18 5.85
CA ASP A 118 16.19 -8.86 6.15
C ASP A 118 17.34 -8.36 5.26
N SER A 119 17.11 -7.29 4.50
CA SER A 119 18.14 -6.75 3.60
C SER A 119 19.24 -6.06 4.39
N THR A 120 20.48 -6.34 3.98
CA THR A 120 21.70 -5.63 4.43
C THR A 120 22.31 -4.81 3.30
N ASP A 121 21.66 -4.72 2.17
CA ASP A 121 22.10 -3.94 1.01
C ASP A 121 21.88 -2.45 1.26
N GLU A 122 22.97 -1.69 1.33
CA GLU A 122 22.95 -0.24 1.61
C GLU A 122 22.12 0.56 0.58
N ARG A 123 22.13 0.16 -0.70
CA ARG A 123 21.33 0.78 -1.73
C ARG A 123 19.83 0.61 -1.48
N PHE A 124 19.43 -0.60 -1.06
CA PHE A 124 18.03 -0.88 -0.73
C PHE A 124 17.60 -0.13 0.53
N ILE A 125 18.46 -0.08 1.55
CA ILE A 125 18.21 0.65 2.80
C ILE A 125 18.00 2.14 2.49
N ASP A 126 18.95 2.75 1.77
CA ASP A 126 18.86 4.17 1.37
C ASP A 126 17.61 4.48 0.56
N TYR A 127 17.29 3.64 -0.43
CA TYR A 127 16.08 3.75 -1.23
C TYR A 127 14.81 3.70 -0.38
N MET A 128 14.72 2.76 0.57
CA MET A 128 13.51 2.61 1.40
C MET A 128 13.33 3.78 2.37
N GLU A 129 14.41 4.26 2.99
CA GLU A 129 14.34 5.26 4.05
C GLU A 129 14.38 6.69 3.51
N ASN A 130 15.29 6.97 2.58
CA ASN A 130 15.54 8.32 2.09
C ASN A 130 14.74 8.67 0.84
N ASP A 131 14.61 7.76 -0.14
CA ASP A 131 13.83 8.05 -1.34
C ASP A 131 12.33 7.84 -1.11
N MET A 132 11.98 6.71 -0.50
CA MET A 132 10.57 6.32 -0.30
C MET A 132 10.00 6.83 1.03
N HIS A 133 10.85 7.26 1.98
CA HIS A 133 10.46 7.70 3.33
C HIS A 133 9.58 6.67 4.07
N ASN A 134 9.87 5.40 3.92
CA ASN A 134 9.21 4.33 4.65
C ASN A 134 9.82 4.12 6.03
N ILE A 135 9.02 3.66 6.97
CA ILE A 135 9.49 3.16 8.25
C ILE A 135 9.82 1.69 8.08
N VAL A 136 11.09 1.32 8.27
CA VAL A 136 11.58 -0.05 8.11
C VAL A 136 12.30 -0.51 9.38
N THR A 137 12.01 -1.73 9.81
CA THR A 137 12.72 -2.43 10.88
C THR A 137 13.51 -3.57 10.26
N TYR A 138 14.81 -3.49 10.30
CA TYR A 138 15.69 -4.52 9.77
C TYR A 138 15.90 -5.64 10.79
N VAL A 139 15.72 -6.87 10.35
CA VAL A 139 15.80 -8.07 11.18
C VAL A 139 16.65 -9.14 10.49
N PRO A 140 17.33 -10.01 11.25
CA PRO A 140 18.17 -11.04 10.65
C PRO A 140 17.38 -12.18 10.00
N ASP A 141 16.09 -12.33 10.35
CA ASP A 141 15.25 -13.45 9.88
C ASP A 141 13.79 -13.05 9.82
N LEU A 142 13.24 -13.01 8.58
CA LEU A 142 11.82 -12.72 8.33
C LEU A 142 10.88 -13.85 8.78
N TYR A 143 11.36 -15.09 8.89
CA TYR A 143 10.56 -16.21 9.41
C TYR A 143 10.24 -16.08 10.91
N ALA A 144 11.02 -15.28 11.63
CA ALA A 144 10.82 -15.04 13.05
C ALA A 144 9.68 -14.07 13.37
N ILE A 145 9.18 -13.31 12.37
CA ILE A 145 8.10 -12.34 12.55
C ILE A 145 6.80 -13.07 12.94
N LYS A 146 6.19 -12.61 14.03
CA LYS A 146 4.94 -13.18 14.58
C LYS A 146 3.73 -12.28 14.40
N GLU A 147 3.97 -11.00 14.10
CA GLU A 147 2.91 -10.04 13.84
C GLU A 147 2.09 -10.44 12.62
N PRO A 148 0.80 -10.10 12.61
CA PRO A 148 -0.05 -10.30 11.44
C PRO A 148 0.48 -9.51 10.24
N ILE A 149 0.81 -10.21 9.15
CA ILE A 149 1.33 -9.61 7.93
C ILE A 149 0.18 -9.14 7.04
N ILE A 150 0.20 -7.87 6.67
CA ILE A 150 -0.80 -7.23 5.81
C ILE A 150 -0.47 -7.50 4.34
N LYS A 151 0.81 -7.30 3.97
CA LYS A 151 1.30 -7.46 2.60
C LYS A 151 2.75 -7.92 2.65
N ALA A 152 3.16 -8.75 1.71
CA ALA A 152 4.57 -8.94 1.38
C ALA A 152 4.86 -8.25 0.05
N ALA A 153 6.08 -7.74 -0.12
CA ALA A 153 6.55 -7.25 -1.41
C ALA A 153 8.02 -7.57 -1.63
N ILE A 154 8.40 -7.74 -2.88
CA ILE A 154 9.77 -8.05 -3.26
C ILE A 154 10.25 -7.04 -4.30
N CYS A 155 11.41 -6.46 -4.03
CA CYS A 155 12.14 -5.56 -4.91
C CYS A 155 13.31 -6.27 -5.57
N ASP A 156 13.46 -6.07 -6.87
CA ASP A 156 14.68 -6.37 -7.59
C ASP A 156 15.03 -5.18 -8.48
N PHE A 157 16.12 -4.51 -8.19
CA PHE A 157 16.57 -3.36 -9.00
C PHE A 157 16.95 -3.73 -10.45
N GLY A 158 17.05 -5.02 -10.77
CA GLY A 158 17.14 -5.52 -12.15
C GLY A 158 15.82 -5.53 -12.91
N GLY A 159 14.71 -5.19 -12.24
CA GLY A 159 13.36 -5.12 -12.80
C GLY A 159 12.52 -6.38 -12.59
N THR A 160 11.24 -6.28 -12.95
CA THR A 160 10.25 -7.34 -12.68
C THR A 160 10.27 -8.50 -13.68
N LYS A 161 11.06 -8.42 -14.74
CA LYS A 161 11.11 -9.41 -15.83
C LYS A 161 11.37 -10.85 -15.34
N ASN A 162 12.21 -11.03 -14.32
CA ASN A 162 12.47 -12.33 -13.71
C ASN A 162 11.56 -12.58 -12.49
N LEU A 163 11.24 -11.54 -11.71
CA LEU A 163 10.42 -11.61 -10.52
C LEU A 163 9.04 -12.18 -10.82
N GLU A 164 8.30 -11.53 -11.68
CA GLU A 164 6.89 -11.85 -11.93
C GLU A 164 6.66 -13.29 -12.37
N PRO A 165 7.31 -13.82 -13.45
CA PRO A 165 7.10 -15.20 -13.86
C PRO A 165 7.62 -16.22 -12.85
N PHE A 166 8.69 -15.90 -12.10
CA PHE A 166 9.23 -16.77 -11.09
C PHE A 166 8.24 -16.99 -9.94
N PHE A 167 7.68 -15.93 -9.40
CA PHE A 167 6.75 -15.99 -8.27
C PHE A 167 5.37 -16.49 -8.68
N HIS A 168 4.85 -16.08 -9.83
CA HIS A 168 3.59 -16.65 -10.36
C HIS A 168 3.64 -18.16 -10.48
N LYS A 169 4.74 -18.71 -10.98
CA LYS A 169 4.91 -20.18 -11.13
C LYS A 169 4.92 -20.91 -9.79
N ARG A 170 5.42 -20.30 -8.72
CA ARG A 170 5.61 -20.95 -7.42
C ARG A 170 4.45 -20.73 -6.47
N ILE A 171 3.94 -19.55 -6.44
CA ILE A 171 2.87 -19.15 -5.50
C ILE A 171 1.50 -19.49 -6.09
N GLY A 172 1.36 -19.43 -7.42
CA GLY A 172 0.10 -19.73 -8.10
C GLY A 172 -1.02 -18.81 -7.63
N ASP A 173 -2.21 -19.40 -7.41
CA ASP A 173 -3.42 -18.66 -7.02
C ASP A 173 -3.59 -18.50 -5.49
N GLU A 174 -2.57 -18.85 -4.69
CA GLU A 174 -2.64 -18.73 -3.23
C GLU A 174 -2.82 -17.27 -2.77
N ILE A 175 -2.26 -16.35 -3.55
CA ILE A 175 -2.32 -14.92 -3.29
C ILE A 175 -2.25 -14.14 -4.59
N ARG A 176 -2.84 -12.94 -4.60
CA ARG A 176 -2.74 -12.08 -5.77
C ARG A 176 -1.34 -11.46 -5.86
N VAL A 177 -0.62 -11.72 -6.93
CA VAL A 177 0.67 -11.10 -7.27
C VAL A 177 0.42 -9.95 -8.23
N VAL A 178 0.92 -8.77 -7.90
CA VAL A 178 0.73 -7.54 -8.68
C VAL A 178 2.08 -6.86 -8.89
N THR A 179 2.41 -6.54 -10.13
CA THR A 179 3.52 -5.61 -10.43
C THR A 179 3.09 -4.20 -10.05
N SER A 180 3.75 -3.61 -9.06
CA SER A 180 3.39 -2.30 -8.49
C SER A 180 4.29 -1.16 -8.93
N ALA A 181 5.49 -1.49 -9.47
CA ALA A 181 6.43 -0.56 -10.09
C ALA A 181 7.44 -1.35 -10.95
N ASP A 182 8.34 -0.67 -11.64
CA ASP A 182 9.32 -1.27 -12.56
C ASP A 182 10.19 -2.38 -11.93
N HIS A 183 10.34 -2.36 -10.61
CA HIS A 183 11.20 -3.27 -9.85
C HIS A 183 10.52 -3.88 -8.61
N TRP A 184 9.18 -3.78 -8.50
CA TRP A 184 8.41 -4.29 -7.37
C TRP A 184 7.30 -5.25 -7.78
N ILE A 185 7.15 -6.33 -7.03
CA ILE A 185 5.94 -7.16 -7.00
C ILE A 185 5.36 -7.19 -5.59
N ASP A 186 4.04 -7.03 -5.49
CA ASP A 186 3.28 -7.08 -4.24
C ASP A 186 2.46 -8.36 -4.16
N PHE A 187 2.42 -8.97 -2.98
CA PHE A 187 1.59 -10.12 -2.64
C PHE A 187 0.45 -9.64 -1.74
N ILE A 188 -0.74 -9.57 -2.29
CA ILE A 188 -1.91 -8.93 -1.68
C ILE A 188 -3.01 -9.97 -1.45
N ALA A 189 -3.62 -9.98 -0.26
CA ALA A 189 -4.74 -10.86 0.04
C ALA A 189 -5.84 -10.73 -1.03
N PRO A 190 -6.44 -11.85 -1.52
CA PRO A 190 -7.35 -11.84 -2.67
C PRO A 190 -8.56 -10.92 -2.51
N ASN A 191 -9.03 -10.74 -1.28
CA ASN A 191 -10.17 -9.89 -0.93
C ASN A 191 -9.82 -8.43 -0.63
N ALA A 192 -8.52 -8.09 -0.62
CA ALA A 192 -8.03 -6.75 -0.33
C ALA A 192 -7.81 -5.95 -1.63
N ASN A 193 -8.52 -4.85 -1.78
CA ASN A 193 -8.33 -3.86 -2.83
C ASN A 193 -8.91 -2.50 -2.39
N LYS A 194 -8.52 -1.42 -3.08
CA LYS A 194 -9.00 -0.06 -2.76
C LYS A 194 -10.54 0.03 -2.74
N GLY A 195 -11.23 -0.70 -3.62
CA GLY A 195 -12.69 -0.71 -3.69
C GLY A 195 -13.36 -1.40 -2.50
N THR A 196 -12.82 -2.52 -2.02
CA THR A 196 -13.35 -3.20 -0.81
C THR A 196 -13.10 -2.36 0.44
N ALA A 197 -11.92 -1.73 0.57
CA ALA A 197 -11.63 -0.80 1.65
C ALA A 197 -12.54 0.44 1.62
N LEU A 198 -12.83 0.97 0.42
CA LEU A 198 -13.74 2.09 0.25
C LEU A 198 -15.18 1.75 0.70
N LYS A 199 -15.65 0.53 0.44
CA LYS A 199 -16.97 0.07 0.94
C LYS A 199 -17.03 0.11 2.46
N VAL A 200 -15.96 -0.33 3.15
CA VAL A 200 -15.89 -0.26 4.62
C VAL A 200 -15.99 1.19 5.12
N LEU A 201 -15.31 2.13 4.46
CA LEU A 201 -15.44 3.56 4.79
C LEU A 201 -16.87 4.07 4.57
N MET A 202 -17.49 3.70 3.46
CA MET A 202 -18.87 4.10 3.16
C MET A 202 -19.84 3.59 4.24
N GLU A 203 -19.66 2.37 4.73
CA GLU A 203 -20.45 1.79 5.83
C GLU A 203 -20.18 2.51 7.16
N LYS A 204 -18.91 2.77 7.50
CA LYS A 204 -18.51 3.50 8.73
C LYS A 204 -19.13 4.88 8.80
N PHE A 205 -19.14 5.62 7.72
CA PHE A 205 -19.75 6.96 7.67
C PHE A 205 -21.28 6.95 7.57
N GLY A 206 -21.89 5.76 7.50
CA GLY A 206 -23.23 5.45 7.99
C GLY A 206 -24.41 6.12 7.30
N LYS A 207 -24.28 6.68 6.11
CA LYS A 207 -25.40 7.36 5.44
C LYS A 207 -25.25 7.46 3.92
N PHE A 208 -24.53 6.57 3.33
CA PHE A 208 -24.55 6.51 1.86
C PHE A 208 -25.77 5.68 1.42
N ALA A 209 -26.95 6.13 1.88
CA ALA A 209 -28.21 5.65 1.34
C ALA A 209 -28.20 5.86 -0.17
N LYS A 210 -29.03 5.12 -0.89
CA LYS A 210 -29.15 5.00 -2.36
C LYS A 210 -29.06 6.29 -3.21
N SER A 211 -28.87 7.47 -2.61
CA SER A 211 -28.77 8.79 -3.23
C SER A 211 -27.42 9.51 -3.04
N THR A 212 -26.40 8.84 -2.50
CA THR A 212 -25.10 9.50 -2.21
C THR A 212 -24.07 9.10 -3.27
N ALA A 213 -23.39 10.07 -3.86
CA ALA A 213 -22.31 9.84 -4.81
C ALA A 213 -20.95 9.83 -4.11
N CYS A 214 -20.11 8.85 -4.48
CA CYS A 214 -18.69 8.82 -4.22
C CYS A 214 -17.98 9.10 -5.55
N ILE A 215 -16.98 9.97 -5.55
CA ILE A 215 -16.07 10.19 -6.67
C ILE A 215 -14.79 9.42 -6.38
N ILE A 216 -14.38 8.57 -7.31
CA ILE A 216 -13.10 7.88 -7.30
C ILE A 216 -12.24 8.54 -8.37
N ILE A 217 -11.06 9.01 -8.00
CA ILE A 217 -10.05 9.57 -8.90
C ILE A 217 -8.90 8.58 -8.89
N ASP A 218 -8.72 7.85 -9.97
CA ASP A 218 -7.69 6.84 -10.14
C ASP A 218 -7.33 6.76 -11.62
N THR A 219 -6.10 7.10 -11.98
CA THR A 219 -5.63 7.08 -13.35
C THR A 219 -5.41 5.67 -13.89
N ASP A 220 -5.19 4.69 -13.01
CA ASP A 220 -4.98 3.29 -13.41
C ASP A 220 -6.27 2.61 -13.87
N CYS A 221 -7.44 3.13 -13.47
CA CYS A 221 -8.74 2.65 -13.94
C CYS A 221 -8.98 2.87 -15.44
N PHE A 222 -8.20 3.72 -16.10
CA PHE A 222 -8.35 4.06 -17.52
C PHE A 222 -7.36 3.33 -18.44
N GLN A 223 -6.48 2.47 -17.90
CA GLN A 223 -5.47 1.72 -18.65
C GLN A 223 -5.87 0.26 -18.94
N LYS A 224 -7.16 -0.08 -18.87
CA LYS A 224 -7.67 -1.41 -19.26
C LYS A 224 -8.50 -1.34 -20.52
#